data_47f89d1f97a799b33001f9a9dc421d17
#
_entry.id   47f89d1f97a799b33001f9a9dc421d17
#
_cell.length_a   1.000
_cell.length_b   1.000
_cell.length_c   1.000
_cell.angle_alpha   90.00
_cell.angle_beta   90.00
_cell.angle_gamma   90.00
#
_symmetry.space_group_name_H-M   'P 1'
#
loop_
_entity.id
_entity.type
_entity.pdbx_description
1 polymer ?
#
loop_
_entity_poly.entity_id
_entity_poly.type
_entity_poly.pdbx_seq_one_letter_code
_entity_poly.pdbx_strand_id
1 'polypeptide(L)'
;MPATTQNGSSRSVVTREILARTPRFVAPTDATHAKTSDYFGSNTFGARQMRDKLPKKVYQKLVAAIRQGKKLDGEIAPVVAQAIREWAISRGVTHFTHWFQPQTGLTAEKHDAFLAFDEEGQPIEAFSAAQLIQSEPDASSFPSGGLRATWEARGYTAWNPASAVFIVESGGVRTLFIPSVFIGYNGEALDEMTPLLRSSDVLSARAIELLELLGDRGVQRVTTTMGTEQEYFMIDRSHFAMRPDLIMGGRTLIGAPPPRGQQLEDHYFGGIPERVQGCIAEVEQELYKLGVPIVTRHNEVAPCQFEMAPHFEETDIAVDHNQLVMATLRKVALRHGLQALLHEKPFAGINGSGKHCNWSMSLASDNAELDRLNLLKP
;
A
#
# COMPACT_ATOMS: atom_id res chain seq x y z
N MET A 1 -35.60 35.46 14.44
CA MET A 1 -34.53 36.24 13.80
C MET A 1 -34.43 35.77 12.36
N PRO A 2 -34.51 36.64 11.35
CA PRO A 2 -34.44 36.23 9.97
C PRO A 2 -33.01 35.76 9.70
N ALA A 3 -32.87 34.57 9.08
CA ALA A 3 -31.61 34.05 8.59
C ALA A 3 -31.04 35.07 7.59
N THR A 4 -29.94 35.71 7.94
CA THR A 4 -29.15 36.50 6.99
C THR A 4 -28.63 35.53 5.93
N THR A 5 -29.26 35.56 4.77
CA THR A 5 -28.73 34.93 3.56
C THR A 5 -27.36 35.55 3.30
N GLN A 6 -26.29 34.83 3.65
CA GLN A 6 -24.92 35.21 3.28
C GLN A 6 -24.80 35.02 1.76
N ASN A 7 -25.20 36.05 1.00
CA ASN A 7 -24.96 36.13 -0.44
C ASN A 7 -23.48 36.36 -0.71
N GLY A 8 -22.67 35.30 -0.59
CA GLY A 8 -21.28 35.27 -1.04
C GLY A 8 -21.15 34.39 -2.26
N SER A 9 -20.33 34.78 -3.24
CA SER A 9 -19.94 33.86 -4.31
C SER A 9 -19.37 32.59 -3.72
N SER A 10 -19.45 31.43 -4.41
CA SER A 10 -18.86 30.16 -3.97
C SER A 10 -17.39 30.34 -3.59
N ARG A 11 -16.65 31.18 -4.33
CA ARG A 11 -15.25 31.51 -4.02
C ARG A 11 -15.12 32.21 -2.66
N SER A 12 -15.98 33.18 -2.33
CA SER A 12 -15.94 33.89 -1.06
C SER A 12 -16.25 32.97 0.13
N VAL A 13 -17.18 32.04 -0.04
CA VAL A 13 -17.49 31.02 0.99
C VAL A 13 -16.27 30.15 1.26
N VAL A 14 -15.69 29.59 0.22
CA VAL A 14 -14.47 28.73 0.32
C VAL A 14 -13.32 29.51 0.96
N THR A 15 -13.06 30.74 0.54
CA THR A 15 -11.99 31.57 1.11
C THR A 15 -12.17 31.77 2.62
N ARG A 16 -13.40 32.05 3.08
CA ARG A 16 -13.67 32.17 4.51
C ARG A 16 -13.44 30.89 5.29
N GLU A 17 -13.86 29.76 4.74
CA GLU A 17 -13.63 28.47 5.38
C GLU A 17 -12.14 28.12 5.48
N ILE A 18 -11.35 28.42 4.44
CA ILE A 18 -9.90 28.22 4.47
C ILE A 18 -9.25 29.08 5.55
N LEU A 19 -9.62 30.36 5.61
CA LEU A 19 -9.09 31.30 6.61
C LEU A 19 -9.49 30.95 8.04
N ALA A 20 -10.68 30.38 8.25
CA ALA A 20 -11.15 29.95 9.56
C ALA A 20 -10.56 28.61 10.04
N ARG A 21 -9.89 27.87 9.16
CA ARG A 21 -9.36 26.54 9.48
C ARG A 21 -8.10 26.65 10.33
N THR A 22 -8.10 25.97 11.46
CA THR A 22 -6.88 25.81 12.27
C THR A 22 -5.95 24.80 11.59
N PRO A 23 -4.68 25.15 11.34
CA PRO A 23 -3.69 24.19 10.83
C PRO A 23 -3.54 22.99 11.77
N ARG A 24 -3.46 21.79 11.20
CA ARG A 24 -3.13 20.59 11.95
C ARG A 24 -1.63 20.38 11.91
N PHE A 25 -1.04 20.35 13.07
CA PHE A 25 0.35 19.94 13.25
C PHE A 25 0.36 18.61 14.00
N VAL A 26 1.06 17.64 13.45
CA VAL A 26 1.31 16.36 14.11
C VAL A 26 2.68 16.47 14.71
N ALA A 27 2.75 16.37 16.03
CA ALA A 27 4.03 16.32 16.71
C ALA A 27 4.84 15.13 16.14
N PRO A 28 6.15 15.28 15.97
CA PRO A 28 7.02 14.13 15.74
C PRO A 28 6.69 13.07 16.78
N THR A 29 6.63 11.81 16.35
CA THR A 29 6.32 10.69 17.23
C THR A 29 7.23 10.75 18.45
N ASP A 30 6.62 10.97 19.62
CA ASP A 30 7.32 11.21 20.85
C ASP A 30 8.28 12.41 20.77
N ALA A 31 7.89 13.52 21.38
CA ALA A 31 8.56 14.83 21.32
C ALA A 31 10.05 14.80 21.74
N THR A 32 10.60 13.65 22.02
CA THR A 32 11.92 13.48 22.58
C THR A 32 12.87 12.60 21.78
N HIS A 33 12.71 12.44 20.45
CA HIS A 33 13.80 11.89 19.62
C HIS A 33 13.65 10.43 19.13
N ALA A 34 12.44 9.92 18.90
CA ALA A 34 12.30 8.62 18.26
C ALA A 34 12.89 8.68 16.84
N LYS A 35 13.96 7.95 16.61
CA LYS A 35 14.51 7.74 15.27
C LYS A 35 13.49 6.96 14.46
N THR A 36 13.36 7.25 13.16
CA THR A 36 12.47 6.48 12.27
C THR A 36 12.71 4.97 12.38
N SER A 37 13.97 4.55 12.53
CA SER A 37 14.34 3.14 12.74
C SER A 37 13.74 2.49 13.98
N ASP A 38 13.35 3.26 15.00
CA ASP A 38 12.83 2.72 16.27
C ASP A 38 11.38 2.23 16.11
N TYR A 39 10.60 2.87 15.24
CA TYR A 39 9.19 2.53 14.98
C TYR A 39 8.91 1.98 13.58
N PHE A 40 9.92 1.93 12.69
CA PHE A 40 9.77 1.35 11.36
C PHE A 40 9.31 -0.11 11.45
N GLY A 41 8.23 -0.45 10.71
CA GLY A 41 7.60 -1.77 10.73
C GLY A 41 6.95 -2.14 12.06
N SER A 42 6.68 -1.16 12.95
CA SER A 42 6.07 -1.47 14.25
C SER A 42 4.69 -2.10 14.12
N ASN A 43 3.93 -1.78 13.08
CA ASN A 43 2.62 -2.36 12.77
C ASN A 43 2.69 -3.49 11.75
N THR A 44 3.86 -4.10 11.53
CA THR A 44 4.08 -5.17 10.56
C THR A 44 4.63 -6.41 11.25
N PHE A 45 4.09 -7.59 10.96
CA PHE A 45 4.66 -8.85 11.41
C PHE A 45 5.82 -9.26 10.48
N GLY A 46 6.83 -8.40 10.46
CA GLY A 46 8.01 -8.55 9.62
C GLY A 46 9.13 -9.37 10.31
N ALA A 47 10.33 -9.32 9.75
CA ALA A 47 11.48 -10.12 10.19
C ALA A 47 11.80 -10.00 11.68
N ARG A 48 11.61 -8.80 12.28
CA ARG A 48 11.82 -8.58 13.73
C ARG A 48 10.81 -9.37 14.55
N GLN A 49 9.50 -9.19 14.28
CA GLN A 49 8.42 -9.87 14.99
C GLN A 49 8.46 -11.39 14.77
N MET A 50 8.75 -11.83 13.54
CA MET A 50 8.92 -13.26 13.23
C MET A 50 10.05 -13.88 14.08
N ARG A 51 11.19 -13.19 14.19
CA ARG A 51 12.33 -13.67 14.99
C ARG A 51 12.01 -13.74 16.48
N ASP A 52 11.27 -12.75 16.99
CA ASP A 52 10.97 -12.63 18.41
C ASP A 52 9.83 -13.55 18.85
N LYS A 53 8.89 -13.88 17.95
CA LYS A 53 7.66 -14.59 18.26
C LYS A 53 7.62 -16.04 17.81
N LEU A 54 8.43 -16.42 16.81
CA LEU A 54 8.43 -17.77 16.29
C LEU A 54 9.57 -18.62 16.89
N PRO A 55 9.34 -19.92 17.14
CA PRO A 55 10.42 -20.84 17.42
C PRO A 55 11.48 -20.82 16.32
N LYS A 56 12.75 -20.88 16.69
CA LYS A 56 13.89 -20.73 15.76
C LYS A 56 13.77 -21.59 14.49
N LYS A 57 13.35 -22.85 14.61
CA LYS A 57 13.19 -23.75 13.45
C LYS A 57 12.05 -23.30 12.53
N VAL A 58 10.94 -22.82 13.09
CA VAL A 58 9.79 -22.29 12.32
C VAL A 58 10.19 -21.01 11.59
N TYR A 59 10.86 -20.09 12.28
CA TYR A 59 11.40 -18.87 11.67
C TYR A 59 12.32 -19.19 10.49
N GLN A 60 13.27 -20.12 10.65
CA GLN A 60 14.19 -20.50 9.58
C GLN A 60 13.47 -21.12 8.38
N LYS A 61 12.49 -22.01 8.59
CA LYS A 61 11.67 -22.60 7.51
C LYS A 61 10.86 -21.52 6.79
N LEU A 62 10.22 -20.60 7.53
CA LEU A 62 9.44 -19.51 6.95
C LEU A 62 10.29 -18.57 6.09
N VAL A 63 11.43 -18.10 6.62
CA VAL A 63 12.35 -17.23 5.88
C VAL A 63 12.91 -17.91 4.63
N ALA A 64 13.24 -19.20 4.72
CA ALA A 64 13.70 -19.97 3.56
C ALA A 64 12.60 -20.08 2.48
N ALA A 65 11.35 -20.33 2.88
CA ALA A 65 10.21 -20.37 1.95
C ALA A 65 10.00 -19.02 1.26
N ILE A 66 10.04 -17.91 2.01
CA ILE A 66 9.95 -16.54 1.46
C ILE A 66 11.07 -16.27 0.45
N ARG A 67 12.35 -16.53 0.82
CA ARG A 67 13.49 -16.29 -0.08
C ARG A 67 13.43 -17.11 -1.38
N GLN A 68 12.88 -18.32 -1.31
CA GLN A 68 12.76 -19.22 -2.45
C GLN A 68 11.45 -19.04 -3.24
N GLY A 69 10.57 -18.13 -2.84
CA GLY A 69 9.24 -17.95 -3.45
C GLY A 69 8.33 -19.17 -3.30
N LYS A 70 8.52 -19.98 -2.25
CA LYS A 70 7.74 -21.19 -2.01
C LYS A 70 6.53 -20.92 -1.14
N LYS A 71 5.50 -21.77 -1.31
CA LYS A 71 4.31 -21.77 -0.44
C LYS A 71 4.70 -22.06 1.01
N LEU A 72 3.87 -21.55 1.93
CA LEU A 72 4.00 -21.88 3.35
C LEU A 72 3.82 -23.38 3.58
N ASP A 73 4.74 -23.97 4.32
CA ASP A 73 4.67 -25.38 4.75
C ASP A 73 3.49 -25.53 5.74
N GLY A 74 2.59 -26.47 5.42
CA GLY A 74 1.43 -26.79 6.26
C GLY A 74 1.78 -27.22 7.70
N GLU A 75 2.97 -27.76 7.93
CA GLU A 75 3.42 -28.11 9.29
C GLU A 75 3.69 -26.89 10.17
N ILE A 76 4.18 -25.79 9.60
CA ILE A 76 4.50 -24.57 10.36
C ILE A 76 3.35 -23.56 10.38
N ALA A 77 2.39 -23.69 9.47
CA ALA A 77 1.29 -22.73 9.34
C ALA A 77 0.48 -22.52 10.64
N PRO A 78 0.14 -23.53 11.45
CA PRO A 78 -0.57 -23.31 12.72
C PRO A 78 0.24 -22.47 13.71
N VAL A 79 1.55 -22.70 13.80
CA VAL A 79 2.44 -21.95 14.71
C VAL A 79 2.57 -20.50 14.27
N VAL A 80 2.67 -20.26 12.95
CA VAL A 80 2.71 -18.91 12.38
C VAL A 80 1.40 -18.17 12.63
N ALA A 81 0.27 -18.81 12.37
CA ALA A 81 -1.07 -18.23 12.59
C ALA A 81 -1.29 -17.86 14.07
N GLN A 82 -0.91 -18.74 15.00
CA GLN A 82 -0.99 -18.48 16.43
C GLN A 82 -0.14 -17.26 16.82
N ALA A 83 1.13 -17.19 16.37
CA ALA A 83 2.01 -16.08 16.69
C ALA A 83 1.49 -14.75 16.14
N ILE A 84 0.93 -14.73 14.91
CA ILE A 84 0.30 -13.56 14.30
C ILE A 84 -0.92 -13.14 15.13
N ARG A 85 -1.80 -14.08 15.50
CA ARG A 85 -2.99 -13.81 16.32
C ARG A 85 -2.61 -13.17 17.66
N GLU A 86 -1.70 -13.77 18.40
CA GLU A 86 -1.26 -13.28 19.71
C GLU A 86 -0.64 -11.87 19.58
N TRP A 87 0.15 -11.65 18.54
CA TRP A 87 0.72 -10.34 18.26
C TRP A 87 -0.36 -9.30 17.92
N ALA A 88 -1.33 -9.64 17.07
CA ALA A 88 -2.41 -8.74 16.68
C ALA A 88 -3.31 -8.39 17.87
N ILE A 89 -3.76 -9.38 18.64
CA ILE A 89 -4.61 -9.18 19.84
C ILE A 89 -3.88 -8.34 20.89
N SER A 90 -2.59 -8.57 21.13
CA SER A 90 -1.79 -7.76 22.08
C SER A 90 -1.71 -6.28 21.68
N ARG A 91 -2.08 -5.95 20.43
CA ARG A 91 -2.15 -4.58 19.90
C ARG A 91 -3.58 -4.04 19.77
N GLY A 92 -4.57 -4.76 20.32
CA GLY A 92 -5.96 -4.34 20.31
C GLY A 92 -6.65 -4.54 18.95
N VAL A 93 -6.17 -5.47 18.14
CA VAL A 93 -6.82 -5.85 16.88
C VAL A 93 -8.00 -6.77 17.20
N THR A 94 -9.13 -6.52 16.57
CA THR A 94 -10.37 -7.28 16.76
C THR A 94 -10.82 -8.03 15.51
N HIS A 95 -10.35 -7.60 14.34
CA HIS A 95 -10.72 -8.14 13.04
C HIS A 95 -9.50 -8.40 12.18
N PHE A 96 -9.64 -9.29 11.19
CA PHE A 96 -8.67 -9.52 10.13
C PHE A 96 -9.35 -9.45 8.77
N THR A 97 -8.57 -9.19 7.73
CA THR A 97 -9.03 -9.18 6.34
C THR A 97 -7.96 -9.73 5.42
N HIS A 98 -8.38 -10.52 4.43
CA HIS A 98 -7.56 -10.78 3.25
C HIS A 98 -7.64 -9.56 2.33
N TRP A 99 -6.53 -8.85 2.22
CA TRP A 99 -6.41 -7.62 1.44
C TRP A 99 -5.77 -7.93 0.09
N PHE A 100 -6.42 -7.56 -1.00
CA PHE A 100 -5.98 -7.86 -2.35
C PHE A 100 -6.35 -6.75 -3.33
N GLN A 101 -5.88 -6.85 -4.57
CA GLN A 101 -6.03 -5.85 -5.62
C GLN A 101 -6.92 -6.41 -6.74
N PRO A 102 -8.25 -6.33 -6.66
CA PRO A 102 -9.14 -6.77 -7.73
C PRO A 102 -8.96 -5.89 -8.98
N GLN A 103 -9.37 -6.41 -10.14
CA GLN A 103 -9.27 -5.70 -11.43
C GLN A 103 -10.21 -4.49 -11.52
N THR A 104 -10.16 -3.60 -10.55
CA THR A 104 -11.01 -2.40 -10.44
C THR A 104 -10.18 -1.13 -10.18
N GLY A 105 -8.85 -1.25 -10.07
CA GLY A 105 -7.96 -0.16 -9.71
C GLY A 105 -8.02 0.29 -8.23
N LEU A 106 -8.72 -0.46 -7.38
CA LEU A 106 -8.82 -0.27 -5.94
C LEU A 106 -8.39 -1.54 -5.21
N THR A 107 -8.16 -1.44 -3.91
CA THR A 107 -7.98 -2.62 -3.05
C THR A 107 -9.32 -3.11 -2.52
N ALA A 108 -9.40 -4.39 -2.18
CA ALA A 108 -10.60 -5.02 -1.62
C ALA A 108 -10.28 -5.67 -0.27
N GLU A 109 -11.26 -5.65 0.61
CA GLU A 109 -11.16 -6.17 1.97
C GLU A 109 -12.54 -6.61 2.47
N LYS A 110 -12.58 -7.74 3.20
CA LYS A 110 -13.75 -8.23 3.91
C LYS A 110 -13.32 -8.55 5.34
N HIS A 111 -13.79 -7.77 6.29
CA HIS A 111 -13.37 -7.86 7.68
C HIS A 111 -14.13 -8.98 8.40
N ASP A 112 -13.40 -9.96 8.89
CA ASP A 112 -13.92 -11.04 9.74
C ASP A 112 -13.40 -10.84 11.18
N ALA A 113 -14.25 -11.08 12.18
CA ALA A 113 -13.86 -10.94 13.57
C ALA A 113 -12.99 -12.13 14.03
N PHE A 114 -12.07 -11.88 14.97
CA PHE A 114 -11.44 -12.96 15.73
C PHE A 114 -12.41 -13.67 16.68
N LEU A 115 -13.55 -13.06 16.98
CA LEU A 115 -14.54 -13.63 17.87
C LEU A 115 -15.06 -14.98 17.34
N ALA A 116 -14.95 -16.00 18.18
CA ALA A 116 -15.53 -17.32 18.00
C ALA A 116 -16.14 -17.80 19.32
N PHE A 117 -16.73 -18.99 19.32
CA PHE A 117 -17.26 -19.59 20.52
C PHE A 117 -16.66 -20.99 20.69
N ASP A 118 -16.34 -21.34 21.93
CA ASP A 118 -15.89 -22.71 22.27
C ASP A 118 -17.05 -23.70 22.32
N GLU A 119 -16.78 -24.96 22.71
CA GLU A 119 -17.77 -26.02 22.79
C GLU A 119 -18.83 -25.74 23.85
N GLU A 120 -18.53 -24.97 24.88
CA GLU A 120 -19.44 -24.53 25.94
C GLU A 120 -20.18 -23.22 25.58
N GLY A 121 -19.95 -22.66 24.39
CA GLY A 121 -20.56 -21.42 23.93
C GLY A 121 -19.97 -20.16 24.56
N GLN A 122 -18.77 -20.25 25.16
CA GLN A 122 -18.08 -19.08 25.69
C GLN A 122 -17.35 -18.35 24.58
N PRO A 123 -17.33 -16.99 24.59
CA PRO A 123 -16.61 -16.21 23.59
C PRO A 123 -15.08 -16.38 23.74
N ILE A 124 -14.43 -16.65 22.62
CA ILE A 124 -12.98 -16.78 22.50
C ILE A 124 -12.47 -16.00 21.29
N GLU A 125 -11.20 -15.65 21.29
CA GLU A 125 -10.51 -15.17 20.08
C GLU A 125 -9.85 -16.35 19.36
N ALA A 126 -10.30 -16.64 18.14
CA ALA A 126 -9.77 -17.71 17.30
C ALA A 126 -9.24 -17.16 15.97
N PHE A 127 -8.16 -17.76 15.51
CA PHE A 127 -7.60 -17.53 14.18
C PHE A 127 -6.77 -18.74 13.79
N SER A 128 -7.26 -19.49 12.86
CA SER A 128 -6.66 -20.75 12.43
C SER A 128 -5.64 -20.55 11.31
N ALA A 129 -4.81 -21.56 11.06
CA ALA A 129 -3.93 -21.60 9.88
C ALA A 129 -4.73 -21.50 8.57
N ALA A 130 -5.92 -22.11 8.51
CA ALA A 130 -6.78 -22.02 7.34
C ALA A 130 -7.21 -20.56 7.08
N GLN A 131 -7.62 -19.85 8.14
CA GLN A 131 -8.01 -18.43 8.03
C GLN A 131 -6.84 -17.51 7.70
N LEU A 132 -5.60 -17.86 8.06
CA LEU A 132 -4.41 -17.11 7.63
C LEU A 132 -4.12 -17.35 6.15
N ILE A 133 -4.12 -18.63 5.73
CA ILE A 133 -3.65 -19.01 4.39
C ILE A 133 -4.68 -18.65 3.33
N GLN A 134 -5.97 -18.81 3.61
CA GLN A 134 -7.02 -18.76 2.61
C GLN A 134 -8.33 -18.24 3.16
N SER A 135 -9.07 -17.50 2.34
CA SER A 135 -10.47 -17.13 2.56
C SER A 135 -11.26 -17.32 1.26
N GLU A 136 -12.55 -17.43 1.35
CA GLU A 136 -13.45 -17.63 0.20
C GLU A 136 -14.43 -16.44 0.08
N PRO A 137 -14.00 -15.30 -0.49
CA PRO A 137 -14.88 -14.16 -0.72
C PRO A 137 -15.80 -14.41 -1.90
N ASP A 138 -17.01 -13.85 -1.85
CA ASP A 138 -17.92 -13.85 -3.00
C ASP A 138 -17.56 -12.70 -3.95
N ALA A 139 -16.88 -13.04 -5.05
CA ALA A 139 -16.46 -12.08 -6.06
C ALA A 139 -17.59 -11.62 -7.00
N SER A 140 -18.79 -12.19 -6.92
CA SER A 140 -19.93 -11.78 -7.73
C SER A 140 -20.34 -10.31 -7.48
N SER A 141 -19.99 -9.78 -6.32
CA SER A 141 -20.23 -8.38 -5.95
C SER A 141 -19.20 -7.40 -6.51
N PHE A 142 -18.09 -7.86 -7.08
CA PHE A 142 -17.12 -6.98 -7.73
C PHE A 142 -17.57 -6.60 -9.14
N PRO A 143 -17.26 -5.39 -9.64
CA PRO A 143 -17.62 -4.96 -10.98
C PRO A 143 -17.14 -5.92 -12.08
N SER A 144 -15.92 -6.46 -11.95
CA SER A 144 -15.38 -7.47 -12.85
C SER A 144 -16.10 -8.81 -12.74
N GLY A 145 -16.59 -9.17 -11.57
CA GLY A 145 -17.38 -10.39 -11.33
C GLY A 145 -18.78 -10.32 -11.94
N GLY A 146 -19.40 -9.13 -12.01
CA GLY A 146 -20.71 -8.92 -12.59
C GLY A 146 -20.82 -9.15 -14.09
N LEU A 147 -19.69 -9.23 -14.80
CA LEU A 147 -19.61 -9.56 -16.21
C LEU A 147 -19.46 -11.07 -16.48
N ARG A 148 -19.37 -11.88 -15.45
CA ARG A 148 -19.15 -13.33 -15.49
C ARG A 148 -20.33 -14.08 -14.90
N ALA A 149 -20.46 -15.35 -15.24
CA ALA A 149 -21.36 -16.23 -14.49
C ALA A 149 -20.88 -16.29 -13.04
N THR A 150 -21.82 -16.33 -12.07
CA THR A 150 -21.53 -16.24 -10.63
C THR A 150 -20.48 -17.28 -10.16
N TRP A 151 -20.52 -18.49 -10.73
CA TRP A 151 -19.57 -19.55 -10.41
C TRP A 151 -18.14 -19.26 -10.91
N GLU A 152 -17.98 -18.54 -12.05
CA GLU A 152 -16.69 -18.12 -12.59
C GLU A 152 -16.05 -16.99 -11.77
N ALA A 153 -16.88 -16.19 -11.11
CA ALA A 153 -16.44 -15.12 -10.23
C ALA A 153 -16.05 -15.61 -8.84
N ARG A 154 -16.36 -16.86 -8.49
CA ARG A 154 -15.99 -17.46 -7.21
C ARG A 154 -14.57 -17.98 -7.24
N GLY A 155 -13.94 -17.92 -6.09
CA GLY A 155 -12.59 -18.38 -5.89
C GLY A 155 -12.19 -18.22 -4.43
N TYR A 156 -10.92 -18.18 -4.19
CA TYR A 156 -10.37 -17.99 -2.88
C TYR A 156 -9.21 -16.99 -2.92
N THR A 157 -9.08 -16.25 -1.84
CA THR A 157 -7.86 -15.48 -1.57
C THR A 157 -6.81 -16.41 -0.98
N ALA A 158 -5.54 -16.14 -1.28
CA ALA A 158 -4.43 -16.86 -0.68
C ALA A 158 -3.36 -15.86 -0.24
N TRP A 159 -2.92 -15.99 1.01
CA TRP A 159 -1.84 -15.17 1.53
C TRP A 159 -0.57 -15.32 0.69
N ASN A 160 0.05 -14.17 0.34
CA ASN A 160 1.42 -14.14 -0.20
C ASN A 160 2.41 -14.03 0.97
N PRO A 161 3.12 -15.09 1.37
CA PRO A 161 4.03 -15.04 2.51
C PRO A 161 5.22 -14.08 2.34
N ALA A 162 5.55 -13.67 1.11
CA ALA A 162 6.58 -12.66 0.85
C ALA A 162 6.15 -11.28 1.36
N SER A 163 4.86 -10.98 1.32
CA SER A 163 4.28 -9.77 1.89
C SER A 163 3.87 -10.00 3.34
N ALA A 164 4.52 -9.30 4.26
CA ALA A 164 4.24 -9.42 5.68
C ALA A 164 2.83 -8.93 6.03
N VAL A 165 2.13 -9.61 6.93
CA VAL A 165 0.86 -9.12 7.47
C VAL A 165 1.07 -7.86 8.31
N PHE A 166 0.12 -6.94 8.28
CA PHE A 166 0.25 -5.63 8.93
C PHE A 166 -1.06 -5.18 9.59
N ILE A 167 -0.96 -4.21 10.50
CA ILE A 167 -2.10 -3.65 11.22
C ILE A 167 -2.38 -2.24 10.69
N VAL A 168 -3.60 -2.03 10.20
CA VAL A 168 -4.10 -0.71 9.83
C VAL A 168 -4.92 -0.12 10.96
N GLU A 169 -4.64 1.14 11.29
CA GLU A 169 -5.43 1.95 12.21
C GLU A 169 -6.30 2.92 11.41
N SER A 170 -7.61 2.79 11.54
CA SER A 170 -8.55 3.66 10.85
C SER A 170 -9.84 3.83 11.65
N GLY A 171 -10.35 5.06 11.77
CA GLY A 171 -11.60 5.31 12.48
C GLY A 171 -11.60 4.91 13.97
N GLY A 172 -10.42 4.83 14.60
CA GLY A 172 -10.28 4.39 15.99
C GLY A 172 -10.27 2.86 16.19
N VAL A 173 -10.31 2.09 15.11
CA VAL A 173 -10.23 0.63 15.14
C VAL A 173 -8.92 0.13 14.53
N ARG A 174 -8.53 -1.10 14.89
CA ARG A 174 -7.35 -1.78 14.36
C ARG A 174 -7.76 -3.09 13.73
N THR A 175 -7.31 -3.30 12.50
CA THR A 175 -7.59 -4.51 11.73
C THR A 175 -6.26 -5.11 11.24
N LEU A 176 -6.15 -6.44 11.29
CA LEU A 176 -5.04 -7.19 10.70
C LEU A 176 -5.30 -7.36 9.20
N PHE A 177 -4.36 -6.90 8.38
CA PHE A 177 -4.39 -7.03 6.93
C PHE A 177 -3.44 -8.13 6.48
N ILE A 178 -3.96 -9.06 5.69
CA ILE A 178 -3.24 -10.21 5.15
C ILE A 178 -3.09 -9.99 3.64
N PRO A 179 -1.90 -9.60 3.15
CA PRO A 179 -1.66 -9.41 1.71
C PRO A 179 -1.92 -10.71 0.96
N SER A 180 -2.81 -10.67 -0.01
CA SER A 180 -3.32 -11.87 -0.65
C SER A 180 -3.45 -11.70 -2.16
N VAL A 181 -3.48 -12.83 -2.85
CA VAL A 181 -3.95 -12.95 -4.22
C VAL A 181 -5.38 -13.45 -4.23
N PHE A 182 -6.09 -13.27 -5.35
CA PHE A 182 -7.43 -13.81 -5.54
C PHE A 182 -7.50 -14.65 -6.82
N ILE A 183 -7.79 -15.95 -6.65
CA ILE A 183 -7.72 -16.97 -7.70
C ILE A 183 -9.06 -17.67 -7.82
N GLY A 184 -9.56 -17.82 -9.03
CA GLY A 184 -10.76 -18.60 -9.34
C GLY A 184 -10.55 -20.10 -9.10
N TYR A 185 -11.63 -20.85 -8.97
CA TYR A 185 -11.59 -22.29 -8.71
C TYR A 185 -10.85 -23.10 -9.79
N ASN A 186 -10.85 -22.61 -11.04
CA ASN A 186 -10.10 -23.25 -12.12
C ASN A 186 -8.69 -22.66 -12.31
N GLY A 187 -8.26 -21.76 -11.43
CA GLY A 187 -6.94 -21.14 -11.45
C GLY A 187 -6.84 -19.82 -12.20
N GLU A 188 -7.95 -19.23 -12.64
CA GLU A 188 -7.96 -17.91 -13.26
C GLU A 188 -7.52 -16.84 -12.26
N ALA A 189 -6.78 -15.83 -12.73
CA ALA A 189 -6.49 -14.64 -11.94
C ALA A 189 -7.76 -13.77 -11.85
N LEU A 190 -8.20 -13.48 -10.64
CA LEU A 190 -9.32 -12.57 -10.37
C LEU A 190 -8.83 -11.24 -9.78
N ASP A 191 -7.51 -11.06 -9.68
CA ASP A 191 -6.83 -9.89 -9.18
C ASP A 191 -5.66 -9.48 -10.10
N GLU A 192 -4.98 -8.40 -9.75
CA GLU A 192 -3.82 -7.90 -10.49
C GLU A 192 -2.49 -8.51 -10.01
N MET A 193 -2.42 -8.99 -8.76
CA MET A 193 -1.21 -9.54 -8.17
C MET A 193 -0.89 -10.96 -8.70
N THR A 194 -1.88 -11.79 -8.94
CA THR A 194 -1.68 -13.16 -9.45
C THR A 194 -0.89 -13.20 -10.77
N PRO A 195 -1.24 -12.41 -11.83
CA PRO A 195 -0.44 -12.37 -13.04
C PRO A 195 0.98 -11.82 -12.79
N LEU A 196 1.15 -10.85 -11.89
CA LEU A 196 2.48 -10.33 -11.55
C LEU A 196 3.38 -11.43 -10.94
N LEU A 197 2.90 -12.17 -9.96
CA LEU A 197 3.66 -13.27 -9.32
C LEU A 197 4.00 -14.37 -10.33
N ARG A 198 3.03 -14.77 -11.15
CA ARG A 198 3.24 -15.79 -12.20
C ARG A 198 4.28 -15.34 -13.24
N SER A 199 4.23 -14.08 -13.66
CA SER A 199 5.22 -13.53 -14.60
C SER A 199 6.61 -13.46 -13.99
N SER A 200 6.72 -13.13 -12.71
CA SER A 200 7.99 -13.11 -11.97
C SER A 200 8.62 -14.51 -11.87
N ASP A 201 7.81 -15.55 -11.64
CA ASP A 201 8.29 -16.92 -11.62
C ASP A 201 8.82 -17.39 -12.99
N VAL A 202 8.09 -17.06 -14.06
CA VAL A 202 8.50 -17.37 -15.44
C VAL A 202 9.78 -16.62 -15.81
N LEU A 203 9.85 -15.33 -15.47
CA LEU A 203 11.04 -14.51 -15.71
C LEU A 203 12.25 -15.09 -14.96
N SER A 204 12.08 -15.44 -13.70
CA SER A 204 13.15 -16.05 -12.89
C SER A 204 13.70 -17.32 -13.54
N ALA A 205 12.83 -18.23 -13.97
CA ALA A 205 13.24 -19.46 -14.63
C ALA A 205 14.04 -19.20 -15.92
N ARG A 206 13.57 -18.28 -16.77
CA ARG A 206 14.25 -17.94 -18.02
C ARG A 206 15.56 -17.19 -17.80
N ALA A 207 15.61 -16.32 -16.80
CA ALA A 207 16.84 -15.61 -16.45
C ALA A 207 17.93 -16.58 -15.92
N ILE A 208 17.55 -17.56 -15.12
CA ILE A 208 18.48 -18.60 -14.65
C ILE A 208 19.04 -19.40 -15.83
N GLU A 209 18.21 -19.84 -16.76
CA GLU A 209 18.67 -20.54 -17.99
C GLU A 209 19.71 -19.71 -18.77
N LEU A 210 19.46 -18.40 -18.90
CA LEU A 210 20.39 -17.50 -19.58
C LEU A 210 21.70 -17.34 -18.81
N LEU A 211 21.63 -17.18 -17.49
CA LEU A 211 22.82 -17.03 -16.63
C LEU A 211 23.69 -18.30 -16.67
N GLU A 212 23.10 -19.49 -16.67
CA GLU A 212 23.82 -20.74 -16.82
C GLU A 212 24.57 -20.84 -18.16
N LEU A 213 23.96 -20.37 -19.26
CA LEU A 213 24.59 -20.28 -20.57
C LEU A 213 25.77 -19.29 -20.60
N LEU A 214 25.69 -18.23 -19.79
CA LEU A 214 26.76 -17.24 -19.63
C LEU A 214 27.87 -17.71 -18.68
N GLY A 215 27.68 -18.83 -17.99
CA GLY A 215 28.65 -19.43 -17.09
C GLY A 215 28.39 -19.22 -15.60
N ASP A 216 27.37 -18.43 -15.23
CA ASP A 216 26.97 -18.21 -13.85
C ASP A 216 26.13 -19.39 -13.35
N ARG A 217 26.66 -20.12 -12.40
CA ARG A 217 26.02 -21.32 -11.84
C ARG A 217 25.66 -21.12 -10.37
N GLY A 218 24.61 -21.84 -9.92
CA GLY A 218 24.21 -21.83 -8.51
C GLY A 218 23.26 -20.66 -8.16
N VAL A 219 22.69 -19.97 -9.16
CA VAL A 219 21.63 -19.01 -8.95
C VAL A 219 20.35 -19.78 -8.65
N GLN A 220 19.70 -19.47 -7.53
CA GLN A 220 18.48 -20.15 -7.09
C GLN A 220 17.22 -19.43 -7.56
N ARG A 221 17.26 -18.10 -7.61
CA ARG A 221 16.15 -17.26 -8.03
C ARG A 221 16.67 -15.94 -8.60
N VAL A 222 15.98 -15.43 -9.59
CA VAL A 222 16.11 -14.05 -10.06
C VAL A 222 14.84 -13.30 -9.67
N THR A 223 14.98 -12.24 -8.89
CA THR A 223 13.85 -11.41 -8.49
C THR A 223 13.86 -10.09 -9.24
N THR A 224 12.69 -9.64 -9.68
CA THR A 224 12.53 -8.25 -10.12
C THR A 224 12.44 -7.34 -8.91
N THR A 225 13.12 -6.20 -8.96
CA THR A 225 13.04 -5.14 -7.96
C THR A 225 12.48 -3.88 -8.59
N MET A 226 11.72 -3.11 -7.82
CA MET A 226 11.08 -1.89 -8.29
C MET A 226 11.10 -0.81 -7.20
N GLY A 227 11.51 0.41 -7.60
CA GLY A 227 11.26 1.63 -6.86
C GLY A 227 10.14 2.40 -7.55
N THR A 228 9.05 2.61 -6.83
CA THR A 228 7.94 3.40 -7.33
C THR A 228 8.16 4.87 -7.02
N GLU A 229 7.71 5.75 -7.91
CA GLU A 229 7.64 7.18 -7.69
C GLU A 229 6.20 7.61 -7.85
N GLN A 230 5.53 7.90 -6.73
CA GLN A 230 4.13 8.32 -6.75
C GLN A 230 4.04 9.84 -6.76
N GLU A 231 3.71 10.40 -7.90
CA GLU A 231 3.35 11.80 -8.02
C GLU A 231 1.86 11.99 -7.71
N TYR A 232 1.52 13.16 -7.17
CA TYR A 232 0.15 13.52 -6.80
C TYR A 232 -0.01 15.03 -6.68
N PHE A 233 -1.24 15.51 -6.85
CA PHE A 233 -1.59 16.89 -6.53
C PHE A 233 -2.23 16.96 -5.15
N MET A 234 -1.92 18.04 -4.42
CA MET A 234 -2.51 18.30 -3.11
C MET A 234 -3.22 19.64 -3.15
N ILE A 235 -4.56 19.62 -3.06
CA ILE A 235 -5.38 20.83 -3.14
C ILE A 235 -6.20 21.01 -1.86
N ASP A 236 -6.69 22.23 -1.62
CA ASP A 236 -7.59 22.47 -0.49
C ASP A 236 -8.92 21.74 -0.68
N ARG A 237 -9.38 21.04 0.35
CA ARG A 237 -10.62 20.25 0.34
C ARG A 237 -11.86 21.12 0.07
N SER A 238 -11.87 22.38 0.53
CA SER A 238 -13.01 23.28 0.29
C SER A 238 -13.13 23.66 -1.18
N HIS A 239 -12.01 23.83 -1.88
CA HIS A 239 -12.02 24.00 -3.35
C HIS A 239 -12.46 22.72 -4.07
N PHE A 240 -11.98 21.58 -3.64
CA PHE A 240 -12.39 20.28 -4.20
C PHE A 240 -13.91 20.07 -4.08
N ALA A 241 -14.48 20.34 -2.91
CA ALA A 241 -15.91 20.16 -2.63
C ALA A 241 -16.83 21.03 -3.53
N MET A 242 -16.31 22.12 -4.10
CA MET A 242 -17.05 22.99 -5.02
C MET A 242 -16.92 22.58 -6.50
N ARG A 243 -16.24 21.47 -6.80
CA ARG A 243 -15.92 21.00 -8.15
C ARG A 243 -16.49 19.61 -8.41
N PRO A 244 -17.71 19.51 -8.97
CA PRO A 244 -18.32 18.21 -9.29
C PRO A 244 -17.47 17.35 -10.23
N ASP A 245 -16.77 17.96 -11.19
CA ASP A 245 -15.88 17.29 -12.11
C ASP A 245 -14.66 16.65 -11.40
N LEU A 246 -14.06 17.31 -10.42
CA LEU A 246 -13.01 16.73 -9.58
C LEU A 246 -13.54 15.60 -8.69
N ILE A 247 -14.74 15.76 -8.12
CA ILE A 247 -15.36 14.75 -7.25
C ILE A 247 -15.67 13.48 -8.04
N MET A 248 -16.29 13.62 -9.22
CA MET A 248 -16.78 12.48 -10.00
C MET A 248 -15.71 11.87 -10.91
N GLY A 249 -14.84 12.70 -11.48
CA GLY A 249 -13.85 12.27 -12.48
C GLY A 249 -12.40 12.32 -12.04
N GLY A 250 -12.11 12.83 -10.84
CA GLY A 250 -10.73 13.03 -10.37
C GLY A 250 -9.97 14.12 -11.13
N ARG A 251 -10.58 14.75 -12.13
CA ARG A 251 -9.96 15.74 -13.02
C ARG A 251 -10.92 16.89 -13.34
N THR A 252 -10.37 18.04 -13.75
CA THR A 252 -11.17 19.17 -14.23
C THR A 252 -11.65 18.90 -15.66
N LEU A 253 -12.94 19.14 -15.92
CA LEU A 253 -13.60 19.01 -17.22
C LEU A 253 -14.17 20.33 -17.71
N ILE A 254 -14.45 21.26 -16.81
CA ILE A 254 -15.10 22.55 -17.07
C ILE A 254 -14.36 23.69 -16.38
N GLY A 255 -14.59 24.91 -16.83
CA GLY A 255 -14.02 26.13 -16.26
C GLY A 255 -12.84 26.68 -17.05
N ALA A 256 -12.34 27.83 -16.60
CA ALA A 256 -11.18 28.48 -17.20
C ALA A 256 -9.89 27.72 -16.87
N PRO A 257 -8.85 27.81 -17.72
CA PRO A 257 -7.52 27.32 -17.36
C PRO A 257 -7.00 28.03 -16.10
N PRO A 258 -6.05 27.41 -15.37
CA PRO A 258 -5.45 28.04 -14.21
C PRO A 258 -4.75 29.37 -14.62
N PRO A 259 -4.84 30.40 -13.79
CA PRO A 259 -4.22 31.70 -14.10
C PRO A 259 -2.69 31.65 -14.06
N ARG A 260 -2.13 30.64 -13.39
CA ARG A 260 -0.69 30.40 -13.29
C ARG A 260 -0.35 29.08 -13.94
N GLY A 261 0.57 29.10 -14.91
CA GLY A 261 1.18 27.91 -15.49
C GLY A 261 2.42 27.49 -14.71
N GLN A 262 3.22 26.63 -15.30
CA GLN A 262 4.49 26.13 -14.75
C GLN A 262 5.71 26.72 -15.47
N GLN A 263 5.51 27.49 -16.55
CA GLN A 263 6.62 28.07 -17.33
C GLN A 263 7.32 29.14 -16.53
N LEU A 264 8.66 29.16 -16.60
CA LEU A 264 9.52 30.09 -15.88
C LEU A 264 9.33 30.10 -14.35
N GLU A 265 8.72 29.07 -13.81
CA GLU A 265 8.52 28.84 -12.37
C GLU A 265 9.30 27.58 -11.96
N ASP A 266 10.14 27.68 -10.96
CA ASP A 266 10.89 26.53 -10.44
C ASP A 266 10.13 25.86 -9.30
N HIS A 267 9.08 25.14 -9.63
CA HIS A 267 8.27 24.43 -8.64
C HIS A 267 9.00 23.21 -8.08
N TYR A 268 9.78 22.52 -8.90
CA TYR A 268 10.49 21.29 -8.54
C TYR A 268 11.48 21.50 -7.38
N PHE A 269 12.28 22.55 -7.43
CA PHE A 269 13.23 22.92 -6.38
C PHE A 269 12.68 23.87 -5.32
N GLY A 270 11.40 24.19 -5.38
CA GLY A 270 10.73 25.05 -4.42
C GLY A 270 10.60 24.40 -3.03
N GLY A 271 10.45 25.24 -2.01
CA GLY A 271 10.13 24.75 -0.66
C GLY A 271 8.73 24.14 -0.61
N ILE A 272 8.57 23.03 0.09
CA ILE A 272 7.25 22.42 0.33
C ILE A 272 6.46 23.36 1.25
N PRO A 273 5.23 23.78 0.89
CA PRO A 273 4.40 24.61 1.75
C PRO A 273 4.15 23.95 3.11
N GLU A 274 4.25 24.70 4.20
CA GLU A 274 4.21 24.20 5.58
C GLU A 274 3.00 23.28 5.85
N ARG A 275 1.83 23.64 5.37
CA ARG A 275 0.60 22.84 5.54
C ARG A 275 0.69 21.48 4.82
N VAL A 276 1.29 21.44 3.64
CA VAL A 276 1.52 20.21 2.88
C VAL A 276 2.62 19.40 3.54
N GLN A 277 3.69 20.05 4.00
CA GLN A 277 4.77 19.43 4.74
C GLN A 277 4.26 18.69 6.00
N GLY A 278 3.36 19.32 6.76
CA GLY A 278 2.73 18.69 7.92
C GLY A 278 1.89 17.46 7.56
N CYS A 279 1.15 17.53 6.44
CA CYS A 279 0.39 16.40 5.91
C CYS A 279 1.31 15.24 5.49
N ILE A 280 2.34 15.53 4.71
CA ILE A 280 3.30 14.52 4.24
C ILE A 280 4.02 13.86 5.43
N ALA A 281 4.41 14.62 6.44
CA ALA A 281 5.04 14.09 7.64
C ALA A 281 4.14 13.07 8.38
N GLU A 282 2.84 13.33 8.50
CA GLU A 282 1.89 12.36 9.07
C GLU A 282 1.73 11.12 8.17
N VAL A 283 1.69 11.30 6.84
CA VAL A 283 1.67 10.19 5.88
C VAL A 283 2.89 9.30 6.06
N GLU A 284 4.08 9.86 6.10
CA GLU A 284 5.33 9.11 6.29
C GLU A 284 5.35 8.35 7.62
N GLN A 285 4.89 8.97 8.71
CA GLN A 285 4.82 8.29 10.00
C GLN A 285 3.92 7.06 9.97
N GLU A 286 2.74 7.15 9.34
CA GLU A 286 1.85 6.00 9.18
C GLU A 286 2.48 4.93 8.28
N LEU A 287 3.08 5.32 7.16
CA LEU A 287 3.74 4.42 6.23
C LEU A 287 4.96 3.72 6.85
N TYR A 288 5.79 4.43 7.61
CA TYR A 288 6.93 3.82 8.31
C TYR A 288 6.47 2.75 9.31
N LYS A 289 5.37 2.97 10.04
CA LYS A 289 4.81 1.94 10.92
C LYS A 289 4.36 0.69 10.16
N LEU A 290 3.91 0.86 8.92
CA LEU A 290 3.52 -0.22 8.02
C LEU A 290 4.71 -0.87 7.29
N GLY A 291 5.93 -0.39 7.51
CA GLY A 291 7.13 -0.92 6.89
C GLY A 291 7.41 -0.40 5.48
N VAL A 292 6.68 0.61 5.02
CA VAL A 292 6.92 1.24 3.71
C VAL A 292 8.12 2.19 3.79
N PRO A 293 9.20 1.93 3.06
CA PRO A 293 10.47 2.64 3.24
C PRO A 293 10.55 3.94 2.42
N ILE A 294 9.72 4.93 2.73
CA ILE A 294 9.77 6.23 2.06
C ILE A 294 11.13 6.90 2.33
N VAL A 295 11.82 7.32 1.27
CA VAL A 295 13.15 7.94 1.37
C VAL A 295 13.21 9.34 0.78
N THR A 296 12.27 9.70 -0.10
CA THR A 296 12.27 11.00 -0.78
C THR A 296 10.88 11.59 -0.83
N ARG A 297 10.82 12.91 -0.67
CA ARG A 297 9.66 13.75 -0.91
C ARG A 297 10.12 15.11 -1.45
N HIS A 298 9.44 15.65 -2.43
CA HIS A 298 9.72 16.97 -2.99
C HIS A 298 8.52 17.53 -3.75
N ASN A 299 8.63 18.81 -4.15
CA ASN A 299 7.71 19.38 -5.12
C ASN A 299 7.95 18.79 -6.50
N GLU A 300 6.90 18.66 -7.28
CA GLU A 300 6.96 18.39 -8.70
C GLU A 300 6.85 19.68 -9.54
N VAL A 301 6.97 19.52 -10.88
CA VAL A 301 7.06 20.63 -11.82
C VAL A 301 5.79 21.50 -11.82
N ALA A 302 4.60 20.91 -11.67
CA ALA A 302 3.37 21.69 -11.67
C ALA A 302 3.07 22.31 -10.29
N PRO A 303 2.36 23.45 -10.25
CA PRO A 303 1.89 24.02 -8.99
C PRO A 303 1.04 23.03 -8.19
N CYS A 304 1.28 22.92 -6.89
CA CYS A 304 0.59 21.99 -5.98
C CYS A 304 0.78 20.50 -6.32
N GLN A 305 1.81 20.16 -7.08
CA GLN A 305 2.21 18.80 -7.38
C GLN A 305 3.42 18.40 -6.53
N PHE A 306 3.40 17.17 -6.03
CA PHE A 306 4.41 16.61 -5.12
C PHE A 306 4.68 15.16 -5.50
N GLU A 307 5.83 14.66 -5.07
CA GLU A 307 6.21 13.27 -5.22
C GLU A 307 6.60 12.64 -3.88
N MET A 308 6.40 11.35 -3.80
CA MET A 308 6.87 10.51 -2.71
C MET A 308 7.45 9.22 -3.29
N ALA A 309 8.70 8.92 -2.94
CA ALA A 309 9.42 7.77 -3.46
C ALA A 309 9.96 6.89 -2.32
N PRO A 310 9.60 5.60 -2.26
CA PRO A 310 10.19 4.62 -1.37
C PRO A 310 11.54 4.11 -1.92
N HIS A 311 12.33 3.48 -1.04
CA HIS A 311 13.43 2.63 -1.45
C HIS A 311 12.89 1.46 -2.29
N PHE A 312 13.67 0.98 -3.27
CA PHE A 312 13.26 -0.15 -4.10
C PHE A 312 13.16 -1.46 -3.29
N GLU A 313 12.22 -2.30 -3.65
CA GLU A 313 11.92 -3.58 -3.02
C GLU A 313 11.62 -4.64 -4.10
N GLU A 314 11.35 -5.89 -3.73
CA GLU A 314 10.79 -6.86 -4.67
C GLU A 314 9.48 -6.31 -5.26
N THR A 315 9.24 -6.58 -6.53
CA THR A 315 8.19 -5.87 -7.31
C THR A 315 6.80 -6.05 -6.73
N ASP A 316 6.45 -7.22 -6.24
CA ASP A 316 5.16 -7.50 -5.61
C ASP A 316 4.97 -6.70 -4.31
N ILE A 317 6.02 -6.62 -3.48
CA ILE A 317 6.03 -5.82 -2.26
C ILE A 317 5.93 -4.33 -2.60
N ALA A 318 6.69 -3.86 -3.59
CA ALA A 318 6.64 -2.48 -4.03
C ALA A 318 5.26 -2.06 -4.56
N VAL A 319 4.54 -2.97 -5.23
CA VAL A 319 3.16 -2.73 -5.69
C VAL A 319 2.21 -2.62 -4.50
N ASP A 320 2.27 -3.54 -3.55
CA ASP A 320 1.46 -3.48 -2.32
C ASP A 320 1.74 -2.19 -1.54
N HIS A 321 3.01 -1.84 -1.37
CA HIS A 321 3.41 -0.61 -0.69
C HIS A 321 2.93 0.65 -1.41
N ASN A 322 2.92 0.68 -2.75
CA ASN A 322 2.37 1.83 -3.48
C ASN A 322 0.85 1.97 -3.29
N GLN A 323 0.11 0.87 -3.17
CA GLN A 323 -1.32 0.92 -2.81
C GLN A 323 -1.51 1.52 -1.41
N LEU A 324 -0.66 1.15 -0.44
CA LEU A 324 -0.67 1.74 0.90
C LEU A 324 -0.31 3.22 0.88
N VAL A 325 0.65 3.64 0.07
CA VAL A 325 1.00 5.06 -0.14
C VAL A 325 -0.22 5.84 -0.62
N MET A 326 -0.89 5.38 -1.68
CA MET A 326 -2.07 6.05 -2.23
C MET A 326 -3.24 6.11 -1.23
N ALA A 327 -3.50 5.01 -0.51
CA ALA A 327 -4.56 4.96 0.49
C ALA A 327 -4.28 5.89 1.67
N THR A 328 -3.03 5.90 2.15
CA THR A 328 -2.61 6.75 3.27
C THR A 328 -2.62 8.23 2.90
N LEU A 329 -2.16 8.60 1.70
CA LEU A 329 -2.25 9.96 1.17
C LEU A 329 -3.71 10.46 1.18
N ARG A 330 -4.65 9.68 0.63
CA ARG A 330 -6.07 10.04 0.63
C ARG A 330 -6.62 10.24 2.04
N LYS A 331 -6.35 9.30 2.93
CA LYS A 331 -6.84 9.30 4.32
C LYS A 331 -6.30 10.48 5.13
N VAL A 332 -4.99 10.69 5.09
CA VAL A 332 -4.32 11.72 5.89
C VAL A 332 -4.58 13.12 5.35
N ALA A 333 -4.61 13.30 4.02
CA ALA A 333 -4.94 14.59 3.42
C ALA A 333 -6.26 15.15 3.96
N LEU A 334 -7.28 14.31 4.12
CA LEU A 334 -8.59 14.75 4.66
C LEU A 334 -8.49 15.30 6.08
N ARG A 335 -7.62 14.75 6.91
CA ARG A 335 -7.38 15.23 8.29
C ARG A 335 -6.77 16.64 8.29
N HIS A 336 -5.96 16.95 7.28
CA HIS A 336 -5.32 18.26 7.08
C HIS A 336 -6.19 19.25 6.29
N GLY A 337 -7.46 18.91 6.00
CA GLY A 337 -8.33 19.71 5.16
C GLY A 337 -7.80 19.86 3.73
N LEU A 338 -7.04 18.87 3.28
CA LEU A 338 -6.51 18.75 1.93
C LEU A 338 -7.21 17.60 1.20
N GLN A 339 -7.04 17.54 -0.11
CA GLN A 339 -7.46 16.46 -0.99
C GLN A 339 -6.28 16.07 -1.87
N ALA A 340 -5.86 14.82 -1.76
CA ALA A 340 -4.90 14.23 -2.68
C ALA A 340 -5.61 13.81 -3.98
N LEU A 341 -5.11 14.28 -5.13
CA LEU A 341 -5.57 13.87 -6.46
C LEU A 341 -4.52 12.94 -7.05
N LEU A 342 -4.94 11.72 -7.34
CA LEU A 342 -4.08 10.65 -7.88
C LEU A 342 -4.38 10.34 -9.35
N HIS A 343 -5.26 11.12 -9.99
CA HIS A 343 -5.47 11.05 -11.43
C HIS A 343 -4.22 11.54 -12.16
N GLU A 344 -3.84 10.90 -13.25
CA GLU A 344 -2.62 11.23 -14.01
C GLU A 344 -2.65 12.64 -14.59
N LYS A 345 -3.82 13.12 -14.99
CA LYS A 345 -4.01 14.46 -15.58
C LYS A 345 -5.18 15.19 -14.93
N PRO A 346 -5.06 15.64 -13.66
CA PRO A 346 -6.17 16.31 -12.98
C PRO A 346 -6.44 17.71 -13.53
N PHE A 347 -5.42 18.36 -14.12
CA PHE A 347 -5.52 19.70 -14.68
C PHE A 347 -4.95 19.76 -16.10
N ALA A 348 -5.68 20.41 -17.01
CA ALA A 348 -5.23 20.61 -18.38
C ALA A 348 -4.13 21.66 -18.48
N GLY A 349 -3.19 21.49 -19.40
CA GLY A 349 -2.15 22.49 -19.73
C GLY A 349 -0.97 22.57 -18.76
N ILE A 350 -0.89 21.69 -17.78
CA ILE A 350 0.26 21.57 -16.87
C ILE A 350 0.74 20.11 -16.81
N ASN A 351 1.84 19.85 -16.12
CA ASN A 351 2.36 18.50 -15.91
C ASN A 351 1.31 17.59 -15.29
N GLY A 352 1.38 16.31 -15.63
CA GLY A 352 0.59 15.26 -14.99
C GLY A 352 1.39 14.48 -13.97
N SER A 353 0.69 13.67 -13.19
CA SER A 353 1.27 12.80 -12.18
C SER A 353 1.57 11.43 -12.75
N GLY A 354 2.83 11.02 -12.69
CA GLY A 354 3.29 9.69 -13.03
C GLY A 354 3.19 8.71 -11.87
N LYS A 355 3.26 7.44 -12.21
CA LYS A 355 3.61 6.33 -11.33
C LYS A 355 4.82 5.66 -11.96
N HIS A 356 5.98 6.30 -11.79
CA HIS A 356 7.20 5.79 -12.40
C HIS A 356 7.63 4.50 -11.72
N CYS A 357 8.05 3.53 -12.53
CA CYS A 357 8.49 2.21 -12.07
C CYS A 357 9.97 2.03 -12.46
N ASN A 358 10.87 2.41 -11.57
CA ASN A 358 12.31 2.18 -11.74
C ASN A 358 12.58 0.73 -11.35
N TRP A 359 12.87 -0.14 -12.31
CA TRP A 359 12.99 -1.56 -12.05
C TRP A 359 14.36 -2.13 -12.42
N SER A 360 14.71 -3.22 -11.78
CA SER A 360 15.91 -3.99 -12.06
C SER A 360 15.71 -5.47 -11.74
N MET A 361 16.77 -6.25 -11.83
CA MET A 361 16.79 -7.67 -11.44
C MET A 361 17.93 -7.94 -10.47
N SER A 362 17.64 -8.72 -9.42
CA SER A 362 18.61 -9.14 -8.42
C SER A 362 18.66 -10.66 -8.32
N LEU A 363 19.85 -11.18 -7.98
CA LEU A 363 20.08 -12.60 -7.78
C LEU A 363 19.83 -13.02 -6.33
N ALA A 364 19.24 -14.19 -6.13
CA ALA A 364 19.33 -14.93 -4.89
C ALA A 364 20.19 -16.17 -5.14
N SER A 365 21.31 -16.29 -4.43
CA SER A 365 22.29 -17.36 -4.60
C SER A 365 22.86 -17.79 -3.26
N ASP A 366 23.29 -19.07 -3.18
CA ASP A 366 24.12 -19.54 -2.06
C ASP A 366 25.58 -19.06 -2.17
N ASN A 367 26.00 -18.61 -3.35
CA ASN A 367 27.28 -17.95 -3.55
C ASN A 367 27.20 -16.50 -3.09
N ALA A 368 27.94 -16.16 -2.04
CA ALA A 368 27.93 -14.82 -1.45
C ALA A 368 28.39 -13.71 -2.43
N GLU A 369 29.18 -14.03 -3.45
CA GLU A 369 29.59 -13.06 -4.48
C GLU A 369 28.47 -12.74 -5.47
N LEU A 370 27.54 -13.67 -5.68
CA LEU A 370 26.40 -13.51 -6.58
C LEU A 370 25.14 -13.06 -5.83
N ASP A 371 25.02 -13.34 -4.52
CA ASP A 371 23.82 -13.00 -3.77
C ASP A 371 23.59 -11.48 -3.76
N ARG A 372 22.39 -11.06 -4.16
CA ARG A 372 21.97 -9.66 -4.29
C ARG A 372 22.68 -8.85 -5.39
N LEU A 373 23.42 -9.50 -6.27
CA LEU A 373 23.97 -8.81 -7.45
C LEU A 373 22.82 -8.26 -8.30
N ASN A 374 22.93 -6.98 -8.68
CA ASN A 374 22.01 -6.35 -9.60
C ASN A 374 22.49 -6.61 -11.04
N LEU A 375 21.66 -7.32 -11.83
CA LEU A 375 22.01 -7.71 -13.21
C LEU A 375 22.03 -6.56 -14.22
N LEU A 376 21.33 -5.47 -13.93
CA LEU A 376 21.22 -4.34 -14.85
C LEU A 376 22.05 -3.13 -14.42
N LYS A 377 22.74 -3.23 -13.29
CA LYS A 377 23.66 -2.18 -12.85
C LYS A 377 25.04 -2.47 -13.45
N PRO A 378 25.61 -1.51 -14.23
CA PRO A 378 26.94 -1.66 -14.81
C PRO A 378 28.04 -1.69 -13.75
#